data_3d0600c733a62c393955db380f25a21a
#
_entry.id   3d0600c733a62c393955db380f25a21a
#
_cell.length_a   1.000
_cell.length_b   1.000
_cell.length_c   1.000
_cell.angle_alpha   90.00
_cell.angle_beta   90.00
_cell.angle_gamma   90.00
#
_symmetry.space_group_name_H-M   'P 1'
#
loop_
_entity.id
_entity.type
_entity.pdbx_description
1 polymer ?
#
loop_
_entity_poly.entity_id
_entity_poly.type
_entity_poly.pdbx_seq_one_letter_code
_entity_poly.pdbx_strand_id
1 'polypeptide(L)'
;MPSWREFSAHDPGVSYSQLDRPAQFLKGVGPKRTDALARMGIGTARDLLYHVPRRYDDASTVTPIGQLEVGADATAVGRVRSKGVIPTRKGLRIFQVVLEDDSGMLTIAWPGQPWLERKIKEGDVLLVSGPVRFFHGKQLQPREYTLLARAGEDPSDEGKIFASYPASEEIPQWVLRRIFEANLDELLGFADEDEYMDPAERAASGYLSLEEAFTALHRPTRLSDVEAGRRRLAYDELFMLQIVQAQARRKAAEESPGITHIRTNTLIRPLHDTLPFALTEAQAAVLREITEDMCSPRRMSRLLQGDVGSGKTVVALFAMLLAVEGGFQAALMAPTEILAEQHARKLLEMLAPLGLETVLLTGSLSAAERRSATEAIQAGASIVVGTHALIQDSVSFQDLGLVVVDEQHRFGVRQRMALSEQEGPRPDTLVMSATPIPRSLAMALYGDVDLSVLDELPPGRLPVKTALRMPDRRDGVYSFIDAQLAEG
;
A
#
# COMPACT_ATOMS: atom_id res chain seq x y z
N MET A 1 43.75 -3.70 3.57
CA MET A 1 42.74 -2.83 4.18
C MET A 1 42.44 -3.39 5.55
N PRO A 2 42.33 -2.56 6.61
CA PRO A 2 41.98 -3.04 7.95
C PRO A 2 40.63 -3.77 7.91
N SER A 3 40.50 -4.79 8.73
CA SER A 3 39.24 -5.53 8.86
C SER A 3 38.18 -4.66 9.57
N TRP A 4 36.89 -4.90 9.36
CA TRP A 4 35.82 -4.20 10.08
C TRP A 4 35.99 -4.32 11.61
N ARG A 5 36.50 -5.45 12.09
CA ARG A 5 36.80 -5.68 13.51
C ARG A 5 37.87 -4.74 14.02
N GLU A 6 38.87 -4.35 13.23
CA GLU A 6 39.88 -3.37 13.57
C GLU A 6 39.35 -1.94 13.55
N PHE A 7 38.38 -1.66 12.69
CA PHE A 7 37.71 -0.35 12.58
C PHE A 7 36.74 -0.11 13.76
N SER A 8 35.98 -1.14 14.17
CA SER A 8 35.04 -1.06 15.31
C SER A 8 35.77 -1.04 16.70
N ALA A 9 37.00 -1.44 16.76
CA ALA A 9 37.79 -1.42 18.02
C ALA A 9 38.30 -0.02 18.40
N HIS A 10 38.10 1.02 17.55
CA HIS A 10 38.62 2.38 17.81
C HIS A 10 37.71 3.25 18.69
N ASP A 11 36.47 2.79 19.01
CA ASP A 11 35.58 3.53 19.91
C ASP A 11 35.01 2.58 20.99
N PRO A 12 35.65 2.48 22.14
CA PRO A 12 35.33 1.45 23.17
C PRO A 12 33.98 1.65 23.88
N GLY A 13 33.19 2.64 23.49
CA GLY A 13 31.87 2.94 24.07
C GLY A 13 30.68 2.57 23.21
N VAL A 14 30.87 2.17 21.96
CA VAL A 14 29.77 1.87 21.01
C VAL A 14 29.87 0.41 20.56
N SER A 15 28.89 -0.39 20.94
CA SER A 15 28.70 -1.74 20.38
C SER A 15 28.12 -1.60 18.97
N TYR A 16 28.97 -1.71 17.97
CA TYR A 16 28.52 -1.72 16.56
C TYR A 16 27.96 -3.08 16.21
N SER A 17 26.71 -3.11 15.69
CA SER A 17 26.14 -4.30 15.08
C SER A 17 27.04 -4.78 13.90
N GLN A 18 27.26 -6.07 13.80
CA GLN A 18 27.97 -6.65 12.66
C GLN A 18 27.19 -6.46 11.33
N LEU A 19 25.90 -6.29 11.44
CA LEU A 19 25.03 -5.98 10.30
C LEU A 19 25.21 -4.53 9.79
N ASP A 20 25.69 -3.59 10.65
CA ASP A 20 25.98 -2.21 10.24
C ASP A 20 27.30 -2.07 9.47
N ARG A 21 28.05 -3.15 9.32
CA ARG A 21 29.31 -3.20 8.56
C ARG A 21 29.08 -2.70 7.13
N PRO A 22 29.85 -1.69 6.66
CA PRO A 22 29.74 -1.21 5.29
C PRO A 22 29.96 -2.31 4.26
N ALA A 23 29.20 -2.27 3.16
CA ALA A 23 29.20 -3.29 2.11
C ALA A 23 30.59 -3.51 1.49
N GLN A 24 31.48 -2.51 1.50
CA GLN A 24 32.86 -2.65 1.03
C GLN A 24 33.69 -3.73 1.73
N PHE A 25 33.32 -4.12 2.96
CA PHE A 25 34.00 -5.14 3.75
C PHE A 25 33.40 -6.55 3.54
N LEU A 26 32.37 -6.67 2.70
CA LEU A 26 31.80 -7.95 2.34
C LEU A 26 32.70 -8.70 1.35
N LYS A 27 32.78 -10.02 1.49
CA LYS A 27 33.54 -10.89 0.58
C LYS A 27 33.03 -10.73 -0.85
N GLY A 28 33.93 -10.54 -1.79
CA GLY A 28 33.60 -10.36 -3.20
C GLY A 28 33.14 -8.93 -3.59
N VAL A 29 33.14 -7.97 -2.66
CA VAL A 29 32.82 -6.56 -2.92
C VAL A 29 34.13 -5.74 -2.92
N GLY A 30 34.49 -5.23 -4.09
CA GLY A 30 35.60 -4.27 -4.24
C GLY A 30 35.07 -2.85 -4.46
N PRO A 31 35.94 -1.83 -4.51
CA PRO A 31 35.54 -0.40 -4.58
C PRO A 31 34.50 -0.10 -5.65
N LYS A 32 34.69 -0.58 -6.88
CA LYS A 32 33.73 -0.38 -8.00
C LYS A 32 32.35 -1.01 -7.73
N ARG A 33 32.31 -2.15 -7.02
CA ARG A 33 31.05 -2.81 -6.65
C ARG A 33 30.38 -2.13 -5.49
N THR A 34 31.13 -1.53 -4.58
CA THR A 34 30.57 -0.75 -3.46
C THR A 34 29.68 0.39 -3.97
N ASP A 35 30.18 1.18 -4.92
CA ASP A 35 29.40 2.29 -5.48
C ASP A 35 28.15 1.80 -6.24
N ALA A 36 28.27 0.68 -6.94
CA ALA A 36 27.16 0.09 -7.66
C ALA A 36 26.09 -0.51 -6.73
N LEU A 37 26.50 -1.16 -5.64
CA LEU A 37 25.61 -1.66 -4.58
C LEU A 37 24.92 -0.51 -3.86
N ALA A 38 25.64 0.58 -3.55
CA ALA A 38 25.05 1.77 -2.93
C ALA A 38 23.94 2.40 -3.78
N ARG A 39 24.10 2.42 -5.13
CA ARG A 39 23.02 2.86 -6.05
C ARG A 39 21.80 1.93 -6.04
N MET A 40 21.96 0.69 -5.63
CA MET A 40 20.86 -0.26 -5.42
C MET A 40 20.26 -0.20 -4.00
N GLY A 41 20.73 0.73 -3.16
CA GLY A 41 20.31 0.84 -1.75
C GLY A 41 21.03 -0.13 -0.81
N ILE A 42 22.12 -0.77 -1.24
CA ILE A 42 22.88 -1.73 -0.43
C ILE A 42 24.19 -1.05 0.02
N GLY A 43 24.12 -0.36 1.16
CA GLY A 43 25.26 0.33 1.76
C GLY A 43 25.94 -0.47 2.87
N THR A 44 25.22 -1.39 3.52
CA THR A 44 25.65 -2.17 4.68
C THR A 44 25.44 -3.67 4.48
N ALA A 45 25.95 -4.47 5.41
CA ALA A 45 25.70 -5.91 5.47
C ALA A 45 24.21 -6.20 5.74
N ARG A 46 23.55 -5.37 6.59
CA ARG A 46 22.10 -5.45 6.83
C ARG A 46 21.33 -5.26 5.53
N ASP A 47 21.65 -4.22 4.76
CA ASP A 47 20.96 -3.97 3.50
C ASP A 47 21.10 -5.14 2.52
N LEU A 48 22.26 -5.83 2.52
CA LEU A 48 22.43 -7.03 1.71
C LEU A 48 21.51 -8.15 2.21
N LEU A 49 21.44 -8.41 3.53
CA LEU A 49 20.59 -9.46 4.09
C LEU A 49 19.10 -9.20 3.80
N TYR A 50 18.67 -7.95 3.90
CA TYR A 50 17.30 -7.52 3.59
C TYR A 50 17.02 -7.36 2.09
N HIS A 51 18.04 -7.48 1.21
CA HIS A 51 17.85 -7.47 -0.23
C HIS A 51 17.32 -8.82 -0.71
N VAL A 52 16.06 -9.11 -0.41
CA VAL A 52 15.42 -10.40 -0.63
C VAL A 52 15.18 -10.69 -2.12
N PRO A 53 15.14 -11.96 -2.52
CA PRO A 53 14.84 -12.34 -3.89
C PRO A 53 13.43 -11.91 -4.31
N ARG A 54 13.33 -11.38 -5.53
CA ARG A 54 12.06 -11.00 -6.14
C ARG A 54 11.29 -12.19 -6.69
N ARG A 55 12.02 -13.17 -7.22
CA ARG A 55 11.46 -14.37 -7.88
C ARG A 55 12.24 -15.61 -7.47
N TYR A 56 11.55 -16.73 -7.51
CA TYR A 56 12.10 -18.04 -7.25
C TYR A 56 11.79 -18.95 -8.42
N ASP A 57 12.83 -19.55 -9.00
CA ASP A 57 12.72 -20.50 -10.10
C ASP A 57 12.87 -21.91 -9.52
N ASP A 58 11.80 -22.69 -9.53
CA ASP A 58 11.80 -24.07 -9.02
C ASP A 58 12.37 -25.00 -10.07
N ALA A 59 13.59 -25.48 -9.85
CA ALA A 59 14.22 -26.47 -10.70
C ALA A 59 13.85 -27.92 -10.31
N SER A 60 12.99 -28.13 -9.31
CA SER A 60 12.45 -29.48 -9.04
C SER A 60 11.54 -29.98 -10.16
N THR A 61 11.04 -29.03 -10.98
CA THR A 61 10.23 -29.29 -12.18
C THR A 61 11.08 -29.38 -13.45
N VAL A 62 12.43 -29.38 -13.33
CA VAL A 62 13.33 -29.53 -14.49
C VAL A 62 13.11 -30.89 -15.11
N THR A 63 12.70 -30.88 -16.37
CA THR A 63 12.59 -32.08 -17.17
C THR A 63 13.93 -32.32 -17.87
N PRO A 64 14.53 -33.50 -17.75
CA PRO A 64 15.73 -33.86 -18.52
C PRO A 64 15.53 -33.60 -20.01
N ILE A 65 16.50 -32.99 -20.66
CA ILE A 65 16.41 -32.58 -22.09
C ILE A 65 15.95 -33.71 -22.99
N GLY A 66 16.40 -34.93 -22.73
CA GLY A 66 16.02 -36.10 -23.48
C GLY A 66 14.53 -36.49 -23.36
N GLN A 67 13.88 -36.11 -22.24
CA GLN A 67 12.49 -36.46 -21.94
C GLN A 67 11.48 -35.36 -22.34
N LEU A 68 11.95 -34.22 -22.82
CA LEU A 68 11.09 -33.13 -23.25
C LEU A 68 10.16 -33.54 -24.40
N GLU A 69 8.87 -33.21 -24.26
CA GLU A 69 7.84 -33.50 -25.25
C GLU A 69 7.49 -32.26 -26.07
N VAL A 70 7.32 -32.43 -27.38
CA VAL A 70 6.87 -31.35 -28.27
C VAL A 70 5.43 -31.00 -27.99
N GLY A 71 5.16 -29.72 -27.84
CA GLY A 71 3.81 -29.19 -27.51
C GLY A 71 3.61 -28.89 -26.02
N ALA A 72 4.48 -29.37 -25.14
CA ALA A 72 4.43 -29.08 -23.71
C ALA A 72 5.19 -27.79 -23.37
N ASP A 73 4.78 -27.10 -22.29
CA ASP A 73 5.60 -26.11 -21.61
C ASP A 73 6.56 -26.86 -20.66
N ALA A 74 7.84 -26.57 -20.73
CA ALA A 74 8.83 -27.25 -19.93
C ALA A 74 9.91 -26.30 -19.41
N THR A 75 10.54 -26.71 -18.31
CA THR A 75 11.74 -26.08 -17.75
C THR A 75 12.91 -27.05 -17.91
N ALA A 76 14.00 -26.58 -18.47
CA ALA A 76 15.22 -27.36 -18.68
C ALA A 76 16.44 -26.61 -18.16
N VAL A 77 17.42 -27.35 -17.64
CA VAL A 77 18.75 -26.83 -17.28
C VAL A 77 19.78 -27.51 -18.18
N GLY A 78 20.73 -26.74 -18.65
CA GLY A 78 21.80 -27.29 -19.45
C GLY A 78 22.97 -26.34 -19.63
N ARG A 79 24.12 -26.89 -20.01
CA ARG A 79 25.32 -26.13 -20.32
C ARG A 79 25.31 -25.73 -21.82
N VAL A 80 25.64 -24.47 -22.07
CA VAL A 80 25.74 -23.94 -23.44
C VAL A 80 26.93 -24.59 -24.15
N ARG A 81 26.66 -25.45 -25.12
CA ARG A 81 27.68 -26.13 -25.94
C ARG A 81 28.12 -25.28 -27.13
N SER A 82 27.15 -24.60 -27.75
CA SER A 82 27.40 -23.71 -28.89
C SER A 82 26.35 -22.63 -28.96
N LYS A 83 26.66 -21.52 -29.64
CA LYS A 83 25.76 -20.41 -29.86
C LYS A 83 25.94 -19.80 -31.25
N GLY A 84 24.91 -19.10 -31.73
CA GLY A 84 24.96 -18.37 -32.98
C GLY A 84 23.74 -17.51 -33.26
N VAL A 85 23.88 -16.60 -34.22
CA VAL A 85 22.77 -15.77 -34.70
C VAL A 85 22.45 -16.19 -36.14
N ILE A 86 21.22 -16.64 -36.37
CA ILE A 86 20.74 -17.09 -37.67
C ILE A 86 19.86 -15.98 -38.28
N PRO A 87 20.21 -15.46 -39.47
CA PRO A 87 19.35 -14.57 -40.22
C PRO A 87 18.20 -15.34 -40.88
N THR A 88 16.97 -14.80 -40.80
CA THR A 88 15.83 -15.36 -41.51
C THR A 88 15.59 -14.66 -42.83
N ARG A 89 14.90 -15.32 -43.78
CA ARG A 89 14.54 -14.73 -45.09
C ARG A 89 13.69 -13.43 -44.98
N LYS A 90 13.05 -13.21 -43.86
CA LYS A 90 12.21 -11.99 -43.56
C LYS A 90 13.02 -10.92 -42.82
N GLY A 91 14.35 -11.01 -42.73
CA GLY A 91 15.20 -10.00 -42.04
C GLY A 91 15.23 -10.12 -40.52
N LEU A 92 14.45 -11.03 -39.91
CA LEU A 92 14.50 -11.28 -38.48
C LEU A 92 15.77 -12.06 -38.13
N ARG A 93 16.48 -11.66 -37.11
CA ARG A 93 17.63 -12.36 -36.56
C ARG A 93 17.21 -13.18 -35.34
N ILE A 94 17.57 -14.47 -35.33
CA ILE A 94 17.25 -15.38 -34.24
C ILE A 94 18.56 -15.74 -33.54
N PHE A 95 18.68 -15.43 -32.26
CA PHE A 95 19.78 -15.96 -31.47
C PHE A 95 19.41 -17.36 -31.02
N GLN A 96 20.37 -18.30 -31.20
CA GLN A 96 20.19 -19.70 -30.79
C GLN A 96 21.38 -20.15 -29.96
N VAL A 97 21.11 -21.02 -29.01
CA VAL A 97 22.12 -21.79 -28.27
C VAL A 97 21.72 -23.26 -28.27
N VAL A 98 22.70 -24.13 -28.22
CA VAL A 98 22.50 -25.56 -27.94
C VAL A 98 22.83 -25.77 -26.47
N LEU A 99 21.83 -26.18 -25.69
CA LEU A 99 22.03 -26.65 -24.32
C LEU A 99 22.25 -28.16 -24.33
N GLU A 100 23.11 -28.60 -23.42
CA GLU A 100 23.43 -30.01 -23.20
C GLU A 100 23.30 -30.31 -21.71
N ASP A 101 22.65 -31.44 -21.40
CA ASP A 101 22.67 -32.12 -20.10
C ASP A 101 23.08 -33.58 -20.28
N ASP A 102 23.11 -34.36 -19.19
CA ASP A 102 23.46 -35.78 -19.22
C ASP A 102 22.48 -36.63 -20.02
N SER A 103 21.30 -36.12 -20.34
CA SER A 103 20.23 -36.83 -21.05
C SER A 103 20.14 -36.49 -22.55
N GLY A 104 20.76 -35.39 -23.02
CA GLY A 104 20.68 -34.99 -24.41
C GLY A 104 21.02 -33.53 -24.70
N MET A 105 20.66 -33.11 -25.93
CA MET A 105 20.87 -31.76 -26.43
C MET A 105 19.54 -31.10 -26.87
N LEU A 106 19.40 -29.79 -26.61
CA LEU A 106 18.23 -29.01 -26.94
C LEU A 106 18.62 -27.67 -27.58
N THR A 107 18.03 -27.34 -28.71
CA THR A 107 18.17 -26.02 -29.29
C THR A 107 17.23 -25.04 -28.59
N ILE A 108 17.77 -23.94 -28.10
CA ILE A 108 17.03 -22.84 -27.52
C ILE A 108 17.05 -21.67 -28.50
N ALA A 109 15.89 -21.07 -28.80
CA ALA A 109 15.80 -20.03 -29.82
C ALA A 109 15.10 -18.78 -29.28
N TRP A 110 15.72 -17.59 -29.43
CA TRP A 110 15.18 -16.28 -29.11
C TRP A 110 14.98 -15.44 -30.38
N PRO A 111 13.80 -15.48 -31.01
CA PRO A 111 13.50 -14.64 -32.18
C PRO A 111 13.55 -13.16 -31.84
N GLY A 112 14.26 -12.35 -32.65
CA GLY A 112 14.33 -10.91 -32.47
C GLY A 112 15.24 -10.42 -31.35
N GLN A 113 16.02 -11.32 -30.72
CA GLN A 113 16.89 -10.97 -29.59
C GLN A 113 18.38 -11.26 -29.84
N PRO A 114 18.98 -10.76 -30.93
CA PRO A 114 20.38 -11.05 -31.26
C PRO A 114 21.39 -10.47 -30.24
N TRP A 115 20.97 -9.51 -29.42
CA TRP A 115 21.81 -8.89 -28.38
C TRP A 115 22.18 -9.89 -27.26
N LEU A 116 21.43 -10.98 -27.10
CA LEU A 116 21.75 -12.07 -26.15
C LEU A 116 23.07 -12.76 -26.45
N GLU A 117 23.54 -12.75 -27.71
CA GLU A 117 24.83 -13.27 -28.10
C GLU A 117 26.00 -12.70 -27.27
N ARG A 118 25.89 -11.46 -26.84
CA ARG A 118 26.90 -10.79 -26.01
C ARG A 118 26.80 -11.18 -24.55
N LYS A 119 25.59 -11.55 -24.08
CA LYS A 119 25.30 -11.86 -22.68
C LYS A 119 25.55 -13.33 -22.33
N ILE A 120 25.23 -14.24 -23.23
CA ILE A 120 25.35 -15.68 -23.04
C ILE A 120 26.65 -16.16 -23.74
N LYS A 121 27.45 -16.94 -23.01
CA LYS A 121 28.72 -17.48 -23.50
C LYS A 121 28.67 -19.01 -23.55
N GLU A 122 29.53 -19.58 -24.38
CA GLU A 122 29.74 -21.03 -24.36
C GLU A 122 30.31 -21.47 -23.00
N GLY A 123 29.82 -22.60 -22.51
CA GLY A 123 30.14 -23.10 -21.18
C GLY A 123 29.24 -22.57 -20.05
N ASP A 124 28.46 -21.50 -20.28
CA ASP A 124 27.47 -21.01 -19.28
C ASP A 124 26.40 -22.09 -19.01
N VAL A 125 25.90 -22.15 -17.77
CA VAL A 125 24.77 -23.02 -17.41
C VAL A 125 23.51 -22.18 -17.34
N LEU A 126 22.49 -22.56 -18.10
CA LEU A 126 21.23 -21.84 -18.18
C LEU A 126 20.07 -22.70 -17.69
N LEU A 127 19.15 -22.09 -16.95
CA LEU A 127 17.79 -22.57 -16.76
C LEU A 127 16.90 -21.83 -17.76
N VAL A 128 16.10 -22.55 -18.51
CA VAL A 128 15.19 -22.02 -19.53
C VAL A 128 13.80 -22.60 -19.36
N SER A 129 12.78 -21.74 -19.44
CA SER A 129 11.37 -22.16 -19.33
C SER A 129 10.56 -21.63 -20.50
N GLY A 130 9.79 -22.50 -21.14
CA GLY A 130 8.92 -22.13 -22.25
C GLY A 130 8.38 -23.32 -23.05
N PRO A 131 7.62 -23.05 -24.13
CA PRO A 131 7.04 -24.09 -24.97
C PRO A 131 8.13 -24.82 -25.79
N VAL A 132 8.03 -26.14 -25.80
CA VAL A 132 8.83 -27.03 -26.66
C VAL A 132 8.13 -27.17 -27.99
N ARG A 133 8.82 -26.81 -29.09
CA ARG A 133 8.30 -26.86 -30.45
C ARG A 133 9.19 -27.76 -31.34
N PHE A 134 8.62 -28.22 -32.43
CA PHE A 134 9.38 -28.92 -33.45
C PHE A 134 9.60 -27.99 -34.65
N PHE A 135 10.87 -27.62 -34.88
CA PHE A 135 11.30 -26.85 -36.05
C PHE A 135 12.73 -27.26 -36.40
N HIS A 136 12.91 -28.12 -37.43
CA HIS A 136 14.20 -28.74 -37.74
C HIS A 136 14.86 -29.49 -36.58
N GLY A 137 14.04 -30.06 -35.69
CA GLY A 137 14.42 -30.69 -34.43
C GLY A 137 13.64 -30.12 -33.24
N LYS A 138 13.80 -30.71 -32.05
CA LYS A 138 13.22 -30.18 -30.82
C LYS A 138 13.86 -28.83 -30.49
N GLN A 139 13.04 -27.80 -30.30
CA GLN A 139 13.48 -26.46 -29.88
C GLN A 139 12.61 -25.98 -28.73
N LEU A 140 13.21 -25.32 -27.74
CA LEU A 140 12.49 -24.57 -26.73
C LEU A 140 12.59 -23.08 -27.06
N GLN A 141 11.47 -22.38 -27.06
CA GLN A 141 11.39 -20.92 -27.18
C GLN A 141 11.18 -20.32 -25.80
N PRO A 142 12.25 -19.87 -25.12
CA PRO A 142 12.10 -19.41 -23.75
C PRO A 142 11.22 -18.17 -23.67
N ARG A 143 10.25 -18.21 -22.75
CA ARG A 143 9.62 -17.00 -22.24
C ARG A 143 10.57 -16.32 -21.26
N GLU A 144 11.38 -17.15 -20.56
CA GLU A 144 12.31 -16.70 -19.54
C GLU A 144 13.57 -17.57 -19.54
N TYR A 145 14.68 -16.97 -19.13
CA TYR A 145 15.93 -17.69 -18.89
C TYR A 145 16.66 -17.11 -17.67
N THR A 146 17.37 -17.95 -16.96
CA THR A 146 18.23 -17.57 -15.82
C THR A 146 19.62 -18.13 -16.06
N LEU A 147 20.64 -17.30 -15.88
CA LEU A 147 22.03 -17.73 -15.90
C LEU A 147 22.37 -18.31 -14.52
N LEU A 148 22.59 -19.61 -14.42
CA LEU A 148 22.89 -20.32 -13.18
C LEU A 148 24.38 -20.25 -12.82
N ALA A 149 25.27 -20.47 -13.81
CA ALA A 149 26.73 -20.43 -13.61
C ALA A 149 27.43 -19.96 -14.88
N ARG A 150 28.62 -19.38 -14.73
CA ARG A 150 29.51 -19.05 -15.85
C ARG A 150 30.38 -20.26 -16.25
N ALA A 151 30.96 -20.17 -17.44
CA ALA A 151 31.90 -21.20 -17.94
C ALA A 151 33.03 -21.47 -16.92
N GLY A 152 33.17 -22.71 -16.50
CA GLY A 152 34.16 -23.16 -15.50
C GLY A 152 33.73 -23.09 -14.06
N GLU A 153 32.48 -22.61 -13.78
CA GLU A 153 31.84 -22.70 -12.49
C GLU A 153 30.84 -23.85 -12.49
N ASP A 154 30.82 -24.66 -11.44
CA ASP A 154 29.74 -25.62 -11.25
C ASP A 154 28.56 -24.88 -10.57
N PRO A 155 27.32 -25.09 -11.05
CA PRO A 155 26.16 -24.61 -10.32
C PRO A 155 26.18 -25.30 -8.95
N SER A 156 26.16 -24.52 -7.86
CA SER A 156 26.07 -25.09 -6.53
C SER A 156 24.86 -26.04 -6.46
N ASP A 157 25.10 -27.27 -6.08
CA ASP A 157 24.08 -28.34 -5.97
C ASP A 157 23.08 -28.09 -4.83
N GLU A 158 23.21 -26.95 -4.12
CA GLU A 158 22.38 -26.59 -3.00
C GLU A 158 21.06 -25.96 -3.45
N GLY A 159 20.06 -26.83 -3.59
CA GLY A 159 18.65 -26.44 -3.67
C GLY A 159 18.07 -26.50 -5.07
N LYS A 160 16.90 -27.12 -5.15
CA LYS A 160 16.08 -27.18 -6.37
C LYS A 160 15.40 -25.83 -6.71
N ILE A 161 15.56 -24.81 -5.85
CA ILE A 161 14.92 -23.50 -6.00
C ILE A 161 15.99 -22.42 -6.09
N PHE A 162 16.01 -21.73 -7.22
CA PHE A 162 16.95 -20.66 -7.49
C PHE A 162 16.36 -19.30 -7.18
N ALA A 163 16.98 -18.60 -6.23
CA ALA A 163 16.63 -17.23 -5.86
C ALA A 163 17.11 -16.23 -6.92
N SER A 164 16.20 -15.37 -7.40
CA SER A 164 16.47 -14.29 -8.34
C SER A 164 16.33 -12.93 -7.66
N TYR A 165 17.45 -12.22 -7.49
CA TYR A 165 17.52 -10.93 -6.80
C TYR A 165 17.21 -9.76 -7.74
N PRO A 166 16.70 -8.63 -7.24
CA PRO A 166 16.72 -7.38 -7.99
C PRO A 166 18.16 -7.03 -8.35
N ALA A 167 18.48 -6.95 -9.64
CA ALA A 167 19.83 -6.75 -10.18
C ALA A 167 19.88 -5.48 -11.03
N SER A 168 21.08 -4.94 -11.26
CA SER A 168 21.34 -3.82 -12.16
C SER A 168 22.26 -4.23 -13.33
N GLU A 169 22.44 -3.34 -14.30
CA GLU A 169 23.40 -3.56 -15.38
C GLU A 169 24.85 -3.67 -14.86
N GLU A 170 25.17 -2.92 -13.79
CA GLU A 170 26.50 -2.90 -13.18
C GLU A 170 26.75 -4.09 -12.25
N ILE A 171 25.70 -4.57 -11.57
CA ILE A 171 25.74 -5.76 -10.71
C ILE A 171 24.73 -6.79 -11.26
N PRO A 172 25.13 -7.60 -12.22
CA PRO A 172 24.28 -8.65 -12.77
C PRO A 172 23.95 -9.74 -11.73
N GLN A 173 22.87 -10.46 -11.97
CA GLN A 173 22.33 -11.51 -11.10
C GLN A 173 23.39 -12.51 -10.59
N TRP A 174 24.26 -12.98 -11.47
CA TRP A 174 25.32 -13.93 -11.10
C TRP A 174 26.37 -13.33 -10.14
N VAL A 175 26.61 -12.00 -10.21
CA VAL A 175 27.51 -11.31 -9.26
C VAL A 175 26.86 -11.23 -7.88
N LEU A 176 25.56 -10.84 -7.84
CA LEU A 176 24.81 -10.80 -6.57
C LEU A 176 24.77 -12.17 -5.91
N ARG A 177 24.43 -13.21 -6.68
CA ARG A 177 24.40 -14.58 -6.16
C ARG A 177 25.72 -14.98 -5.53
N ARG A 178 26.85 -14.71 -6.19
CA ARG A 178 28.17 -14.99 -5.67
C ARG A 178 28.51 -14.18 -4.41
N ILE A 179 28.06 -12.93 -4.30
CA ILE A 179 28.21 -12.13 -3.09
C ILE A 179 27.39 -12.74 -1.95
N PHE A 180 26.16 -13.17 -2.21
CA PHE A 180 25.32 -13.86 -1.23
C PHE A 180 25.96 -15.18 -0.78
N GLU A 181 26.37 -16.04 -1.68
CA GLU A 181 27.04 -17.32 -1.39
C GLU A 181 28.26 -17.15 -0.48
N ALA A 182 29.04 -16.09 -0.70
CA ALA A 182 30.25 -15.83 0.07
C ALA A 182 30.00 -15.25 1.46
N ASN A 183 28.85 -14.64 1.73
CA ASN A 183 28.60 -13.88 2.94
C ASN A 183 27.39 -14.37 3.75
N LEU A 184 26.45 -15.10 3.16
CA LEU A 184 25.16 -15.39 3.77
C LEU A 184 25.26 -16.15 5.10
N ASP A 185 26.14 -17.17 5.20
CA ASP A 185 26.31 -17.94 6.44
C ASP A 185 26.76 -17.06 7.63
N GLU A 186 27.68 -16.14 7.34
CA GLU A 186 28.14 -15.18 8.34
C GLU A 186 27.02 -14.20 8.72
N LEU A 187 26.24 -13.71 7.74
CA LEU A 187 25.17 -12.74 7.97
C LEU A 187 23.97 -13.35 8.69
N LEU A 188 23.63 -14.59 8.39
CA LEU A 188 22.55 -15.32 9.08
C LEU A 188 22.85 -15.46 10.57
N GLY A 189 24.12 -15.75 10.94
CA GLY A 189 24.52 -15.81 12.35
C GLY A 189 24.39 -14.49 13.12
N PHE A 190 24.20 -13.36 12.43
CA PHE A 190 23.94 -12.05 13.04
C PHE A 190 22.49 -11.59 12.89
N ALA A 191 21.61 -12.36 12.26
CA ALA A 191 20.21 -11.98 12.03
C ALA A 191 19.46 -11.70 13.36
N ASP A 192 19.82 -12.40 14.42
CA ASP A 192 19.23 -12.21 15.75
C ASP A 192 19.55 -10.85 16.39
N GLU A 193 20.53 -10.09 15.87
CA GLU A 193 20.78 -8.72 16.33
C GLU A 193 19.58 -7.78 16.03
N ASP A 194 18.77 -8.09 15.00
CA ASP A 194 17.57 -7.37 14.63
C ASP A 194 16.28 -8.03 15.18
N GLU A 195 16.38 -9.18 15.88
CA GLU A 195 15.21 -9.90 16.40
C GLU A 195 14.65 -9.19 17.65
N TYR A 196 13.42 -8.70 17.53
CA TYR A 196 12.74 -7.98 18.60
C TYR A 196 11.55 -8.75 19.17
N MET A 197 11.07 -9.80 18.46
CA MET A 197 9.89 -10.54 18.86
C MET A 197 10.22 -11.58 19.93
N ASP A 198 9.48 -11.57 21.02
CA ASP A 198 9.62 -12.57 22.07
C ASP A 198 9.43 -13.99 21.51
N PRO A 199 10.28 -14.98 21.86
CA PRO A 199 10.20 -16.33 21.35
C PRO A 199 8.85 -17.01 21.61
N ALA A 200 8.21 -16.75 22.76
CA ALA A 200 6.92 -17.34 23.10
C ALA A 200 5.78 -16.72 22.27
N GLU A 201 5.81 -15.40 22.07
CA GLU A 201 4.87 -14.68 21.22
C GLU A 201 5.02 -15.12 19.75
N ARG A 202 6.26 -15.24 19.28
CA ARG A 202 6.58 -15.71 17.93
C ARG A 202 6.04 -17.11 17.68
N ALA A 203 6.26 -18.05 18.62
CA ALA A 203 5.75 -19.42 18.54
C ALA A 203 4.23 -19.47 18.54
N ALA A 204 3.57 -18.66 19.40
CA ALA A 204 2.10 -18.59 19.45
C ALA A 204 1.49 -18.05 18.16
N SER A 205 2.17 -17.13 17.49
CA SER A 205 1.73 -16.49 16.24
C SER A 205 2.13 -17.27 14.98
N GLY A 206 2.98 -18.29 15.11
CA GLY A 206 3.46 -19.12 14.01
C GLY A 206 4.39 -18.38 13.05
N TYR A 207 5.16 -17.41 13.55
CA TYR A 207 6.19 -16.71 12.78
C TYR A 207 7.55 -17.39 12.94
N LEU A 208 8.36 -17.34 11.89
CA LEU A 208 9.75 -17.73 11.90
C LEU A 208 10.62 -16.72 12.70
N SER A 209 11.77 -17.13 13.20
CA SER A 209 12.82 -16.19 13.60
C SER A 209 13.34 -15.41 12.39
N LEU A 210 14.08 -14.32 12.61
CA LEU A 210 14.71 -13.60 11.50
C LEU A 210 15.75 -14.46 10.77
N GLU A 211 16.55 -15.23 11.49
CA GLU A 211 17.49 -16.18 10.90
C GLU A 211 16.79 -17.22 10.02
N GLU A 212 15.71 -17.85 10.56
CA GLU A 212 14.91 -18.82 9.81
C GLU A 212 14.23 -18.17 8.60
N ALA A 213 13.70 -16.95 8.74
CA ALA A 213 13.04 -16.24 7.66
C ALA A 213 14.02 -15.87 6.52
N PHE A 214 15.20 -15.36 6.84
CA PHE A 214 16.23 -15.08 5.84
C PHE A 214 16.76 -16.36 5.21
N THR A 215 16.95 -17.43 5.98
CA THR A 215 17.30 -18.74 5.42
C THR A 215 16.26 -19.22 4.43
N ALA A 216 14.98 -19.14 4.80
CA ALA A 216 13.86 -19.52 3.94
C ALA A 216 13.75 -18.66 2.67
N LEU A 217 14.19 -17.40 2.72
CA LEU A 217 14.15 -16.50 1.56
C LEU A 217 15.39 -16.64 0.66
N HIS A 218 16.57 -16.77 1.24
CA HIS A 218 17.81 -16.81 0.46
C HIS A 218 18.22 -18.21 0.00
N ARG A 219 17.86 -19.25 0.77
CA ARG A 219 18.16 -20.68 0.50
C ARG A 219 16.91 -21.56 0.70
N PRO A 220 15.79 -21.29 0.01
CA PRO A 220 14.58 -22.08 0.17
C PRO A 220 14.79 -23.51 -0.29
N THR A 221 14.26 -24.46 0.48
CA THR A 221 14.18 -25.87 0.06
C THR A 221 12.85 -26.18 -0.60
N ARG A 222 11.80 -25.41 -0.28
CA ARG A 222 10.44 -25.51 -0.84
C ARG A 222 9.84 -24.10 -1.02
N LEU A 223 8.92 -23.95 -1.96
CA LEU A 223 8.22 -22.67 -2.17
C LEU A 223 7.40 -22.23 -0.95
N SER A 224 6.90 -23.19 -0.13
CA SER A 224 6.23 -22.90 1.13
C SER A 224 7.14 -22.18 2.15
N ASP A 225 8.44 -22.45 2.11
CA ASP A 225 9.41 -21.80 3.00
C ASP A 225 9.52 -20.31 2.64
N VAL A 226 9.49 -19.99 1.35
CA VAL A 226 9.48 -18.60 0.85
C VAL A 226 8.26 -17.83 1.36
N GLU A 227 7.08 -18.44 1.36
CA GLU A 227 5.87 -17.79 1.87
C GLU A 227 5.98 -17.50 3.37
N ALA A 228 6.50 -18.47 4.15
CA ALA A 228 6.71 -18.28 5.58
C ALA A 228 7.73 -17.16 5.87
N GLY A 229 8.85 -17.11 5.16
CA GLY A 229 9.84 -16.04 5.28
C GLY A 229 9.28 -14.67 4.89
N ARG A 230 8.54 -14.59 3.77
CA ARG A 230 7.86 -13.34 3.35
C ARG A 230 6.84 -12.87 4.37
N ARG A 231 6.05 -13.79 4.92
CA ARG A 231 5.05 -13.47 5.94
C ARG A 231 5.72 -12.84 7.18
N ARG A 232 6.88 -13.33 7.60
CA ARG A 232 7.63 -12.75 8.71
C ARG A 232 8.08 -11.33 8.40
N LEU A 233 8.79 -11.10 7.29
CA LEU A 233 9.30 -9.76 6.95
C LEU A 233 8.18 -8.77 6.68
N ALA A 234 7.08 -9.19 6.05
CA ALA A 234 5.91 -8.33 5.84
C ALA A 234 5.27 -7.90 7.17
N TYR A 235 5.23 -8.81 8.17
CA TYR A 235 4.79 -8.45 9.51
C TYR A 235 5.70 -7.39 10.12
N ASP A 236 7.04 -7.58 10.03
CA ASP A 236 8.00 -6.65 10.59
C ASP A 236 7.89 -5.25 9.98
N GLU A 237 7.79 -5.14 8.66
CA GLU A 237 7.60 -3.86 7.97
C GLU A 237 6.31 -3.16 8.42
N LEU A 238 5.20 -3.89 8.49
CA LEU A 238 3.93 -3.33 8.93
C LEU A 238 3.95 -2.95 10.41
N PHE A 239 4.57 -3.76 11.24
CA PHE A 239 4.69 -3.51 12.68
C PHE A 239 5.53 -2.26 12.95
N MET A 240 6.70 -2.13 12.32
CA MET A 240 7.54 -0.93 12.44
C MET A 240 6.83 0.33 11.95
N LEU A 241 6.09 0.23 10.83
CA LEU A 241 5.27 1.34 10.37
C LEU A 241 4.21 1.74 11.40
N GLN A 242 3.54 0.76 12.03
CA GLN A 242 2.55 1.02 13.09
C GLN A 242 3.18 1.64 14.35
N ILE A 243 4.40 1.25 14.72
CA ILE A 243 5.13 1.87 15.83
C ILE A 243 5.41 3.35 15.53
N VAL A 244 5.94 3.65 14.35
CA VAL A 244 6.22 5.04 13.94
C VAL A 244 4.94 5.88 13.96
N GLN A 245 3.83 5.34 13.48
CA GLN A 245 2.54 6.02 13.50
C GLN A 245 2.01 6.19 14.94
N ALA A 246 2.13 5.16 15.78
CA ALA A 246 1.72 5.26 17.19
C ALA A 246 2.52 6.31 17.97
N GLN A 247 3.82 6.41 17.71
CA GLN A 247 4.69 7.46 18.29
C GLN A 247 4.27 8.85 17.79
N ALA A 248 3.99 8.99 16.49
CA ALA A 248 3.52 10.26 15.92
C ALA A 248 2.17 10.70 16.52
N ARG A 249 1.21 9.77 16.69
CA ARG A 249 -0.07 10.01 17.37
C ARG A 249 0.13 10.47 18.81
N ARG A 250 0.96 9.74 19.56
CA ARG A 250 1.26 10.10 20.95
C ARG A 250 1.83 11.51 21.06
N LYS A 251 2.82 11.82 20.22
CA LYS A 251 3.44 13.14 20.17
C LYS A 251 2.42 14.23 19.81
N ALA A 252 1.57 14.01 18.81
CA ALA A 252 0.54 14.95 18.42
C ALA A 252 -0.51 15.18 19.55
N ALA A 253 -0.87 14.12 20.29
CA ALA A 253 -1.77 14.22 21.42
C ALA A 253 -1.16 15.01 22.60
N GLU A 254 0.15 14.88 22.83
CA GLU A 254 0.87 15.61 23.86
C GLU A 254 1.08 17.11 23.50
N GLU A 255 1.33 17.41 22.22
CA GLU A 255 1.63 18.78 21.74
C GLU A 255 0.38 19.61 21.41
N SER A 256 -0.77 18.99 21.20
CA SER A 256 -2.01 19.68 20.79
C SER A 256 -3.22 19.08 21.51
N PRO A 257 -3.56 19.58 22.71
CA PRO A 257 -4.78 19.17 23.39
C PRO A 257 -5.99 19.49 22.51
N GLY A 258 -6.97 18.60 22.53
CA GLY A 258 -8.24 18.78 21.84
C GLY A 258 -9.17 19.74 22.56
N ILE A 259 -10.26 20.08 21.89
CA ILE A 259 -11.39 20.79 22.47
C ILE A 259 -12.27 19.77 23.20
N THR A 260 -12.53 19.96 24.49
CA THR A 260 -13.47 19.11 25.22
C THR A 260 -14.89 19.67 25.05
N HIS A 261 -15.70 19.04 24.22
CA HIS A 261 -17.07 19.44 24.00
C HIS A 261 -17.98 19.03 25.19
N ILE A 262 -18.96 19.86 25.49
CA ILE A 262 -19.90 19.59 26.56
C ILE A 262 -21.24 19.16 25.96
N ARG A 263 -21.67 17.95 26.25
CA ARG A 263 -22.95 17.42 25.79
C ARG A 263 -24.07 17.91 26.73
N THR A 264 -24.95 18.75 26.22
CA THR A 264 -26.12 19.28 26.98
C THR A 264 -27.44 18.63 26.56
N ASN A 265 -27.49 18.00 25.40
CA ASN A 265 -28.66 17.42 24.73
C ASN A 265 -29.76 18.46 24.40
N THR A 266 -29.41 19.73 24.31
CA THR A 266 -30.35 20.82 23.98
C THR A 266 -30.70 20.87 22.50
N LEU A 267 -29.80 20.40 21.62
CA LEU A 267 -30.00 20.34 20.18
C LEU A 267 -30.04 18.87 19.66
N ILE A 268 -29.19 17.99 20.20
CA ILE A 268 -29.10 16.61 19.82
C ILE A 268 -30.41 15.85 20.02
N ARG A 269 -31.03 16.00 21.21
CA ARG A 269 -32.28 15.29 21.52
C ARG A 269 -33.46 15.76 20.68
N PRO A 270 -33.74 17.07 20.53
CA PRO A 270 -34.78 17.55 19.63
C PRO A 270 -34.58 17.11 18.18
N LEU A 271 -33.32 17.12 17.64
CA LEU A 271 -33.06 16.57 16.31
C LEU A 271 -33.45 15.10 16.25
N HIS A 272 -32.98 14.28 17.21
CA HIS A 272 -33.29 12.86 17.24
C HIS A 272 -34.80 12.59 17.23
N ASP A 273 -35.57 13.35 18.01
CA ASP A 273 -37.01 13.18 18.15
C ASP A 273 -37.80 13.66 16.91
N THR A 274 -37.19 14.49 16.03
CA THR A 274 -37.78 14.98 14.79
C THR A 274 -37.41 14.17 13.55
N LEU A 275 -36.47 13.23 13.68
CA LEU A 275 -36.10 12.40 12.56
C LEU A 275 -37.27 11.52 12.09
N PRO A 276 -37.56 11.44 10.75
CA PRO A 276 -38.62 10.60 10.22
C PRO A 276 -38.29 9.10 10.20
N PHE A 277 -37.16 8.71 10.76
CA PHE A 277 -36.64 7.32 10.79
C PHE A 277 -35.85 7.09 12.10
N ALA A 278 -35.75 5.85 12.50
CA ALA A 278 -34.88 5.43 13.60
C ALA A 278 -33.42 5.26 13.09
N LEU A 279 -32.47 5.61 13.96
CA LEU A 279 -31.06 5.31 13.70
C LEU A 279 -30.81 3.81 13.73
N THR A 280 -29.92 3.31 12.87
CA THR A 280 -29.47 1.90 12.91
C THR A 280 -28.56 1.67 14.11
N GLU A 281 -28.35 0.40 14.48
CA GLU A 281 -27.44 0.05 15.59
C GLU A 281 -26.01 0.50 15.30
N ALA A 282 -25.53 0.36 14.04
CA ALA A 282 -24.23 0.84 13.60
C ALA A 282 -24.12 2.37 13.73
N GLN A 283 -25.15 3.14 13.32
CA GLN A 283 -25.14 4.59 13.47
C GLN A 283 -25.12 5.01 14.95
N ALA A 284 -25.89 4.34 15.80
CA ALA A 284 -25.91 4.62 17.24
C ALA A 284 -24.57 4.26 17.93
N ALA A 285 -23.92 3.19 17.49
CA ALA A 285 -22.60 2.81 17.99
C ALA A 285 -21.52 3.84 17.60
N VAL A 286 -21.49 4.23 16.34
CA VAL A 286 -20.55 5.24 15.82
C VAL A 286 -20.77 6.61 16.48
N LEU A 287 -22.01 7.01 16.72
CA LEU A 287 -22.31 8.25 17.45
C LEU A 287 -21.81 8.22 18.90
N ARG A 288 -21.82 7.06 19.56
CA ARG A 288 -21.22 6.92 20.90
C ARG A 288 -19.70 7.10 20.83
N GLU A 289 -19.03 6.46 19.88
CA GLU A 289 -17.58 6.61 19.68
C GLU A 289 -17.19 8.07 19.42
N ILE A 290 -17.91 8.77 18.52
CA ILE A 290 -17.67 10.20 18.22
C ILE A 290 -17.92 11.07 19.46
N THR A 291 -18.97 10.79 20.19
CA THR A 291 -19.31 11.58 21.43
C THR A 291 -18.22 11.37 22.49
N GLU A 292 -17.77 10.14 22.71
CA GLU A 292 -16.69 9.84 23.66
C GLU A 292 -15.40 10.56 23.28
N ASP A 293 -15.02 10.56 22.01
CA ASP A 293 -13.83 11.26 21.53
C ASP A 293 -13.95 12.78 21.71
N MET A 294 -15.05 13.39 21.21
CA MET A 294 -15.26 14.85 21.27
C MET A 294 -15.40 15.37 22.69
N CYS A 295 -15.91 14.56 23.62
CA CYS A 295 -16.00 14.92 25.05
C CYS A 295 -14.70 14.62 25.82
N SER A 296 -13.68 14.06 25.18
CA SER A 296 -12.37 13.79 25.79
C SER A 296 -11.43 15.00 25.63
N PRO A 297 -10.36 15.10 26.44
CA PRO A 297 -9.36 16.17 26.27
C PRO A 297 -8.44 15.94 25.07
N ARG A 298 -8.64 14.85 24.28
CA ARG A 298 -7.86 14.53 23.10
C ARG A 298 -8.57 15.00 21.85
N ARG A 299 -7.83 15.56 20.92
CA ARG A 299 -8.38 15.92 19.62
C ARG A 299 -8.88 14.68 18.88
N MET A 300 -10.14 14.67 18.47
CA MET A 300 -10.68 13.64 17.61
C MET A 300 -10.12 13.80 16.17
N SER A 301 -9.60 12.71 15.61
CA SER A 301 -9.31 12.57 14.18
C SER A 301 -9.89 11.23 13.73
N ARG A 302 -11.06 11.24 13.07
CA ARG A 302 -11.84 10.02 12.81
C ARG A 302 -12.29 9.91 11.35
N LEU A 303 -12.12 8.71 10.76
CA LEU A 303 -12.64 8.35 9.45
C LEU A 303 -13.96 7.59 9.60
N LEU A 304 -15.04 8.18 9.14
CA LEU A 304 -16.37 7.58 9.04
C LEU A 304 -16.53 6.94 7.66
N GLN A 305 -16.47 5.63 7.60
CA GLN A 305 -16.63 4.84 6.40
C GLN A 305 -18.00 4.20 6.33
N GLY A 306 -18.62 4.21 5.16
CA GLY A 306 -19.90 3.53 4.94
C GLY A 306 -20.33 3.69 3.50
N ASP A 307 -21.17 2.79 3.02
CA ASP A 307 -21.67 2.82 1.64
C ASP A 307 -22.50 4.09 1.35
N VAL A 308 -22.72 4.38 0.07
CA VAL A 308 -23.62 5.49 -0.32
C VAL A 308 -25.00 5.23 0.26
N GLY A 309 -25.53 6.22 1.02
CA GLY A 309 -26.83 6.11 1.67
C GLY A 309 -26.83 5.35 3.02
N SER A 310 -25.69 5.01 3.60
CA SER A 310 -25.59 4.46 4.97
C SER A 310 -25.91 5.47 6.07
N GLY A 311 -26.11 6.75 5.72
CA GLY A 311 -26.45 7.82 6.68
C GLY A 311 -25.28 8.58 7.28
N LYS A 312 -24.08 8.55 6.64
CA LYS A 312 -22.90 9.31 7.08
C LYS A 312 -23.21 10.77 7.37
N THR A 313 -23.98 11.43 6.51
CA THR A 313 -24.37 12.86 6.71
C THR A 313 -25.20 13.08 7.97
N VAL A 314 -26.05 12.13 8.35
CA VAL A 314 -26.83 12.21 9.60
C VAL A 314 -25.90 12.09 10.80
N VAL A 315 -24.96 11.14 10.79
CA VAL A 315 -23.95 10.98 11.84
C VAL A 315 -23.11 12.25 11.96
N ALA A 316 -22.66 12.81 10.84
CA ALA A 316 -21.90 14.07 10.84
C ALA A 316 -22.72 15.25 11.40
N LEU A 317 -24.03 15.31 11.10
CA LEU A 317 -24.91 16.34 11.66
C LEU A 317 -25.00 16.25 13.19
N PHE A 318 -25.14 15.06 13.75
CA PHE A 318 -25.12 14.90 15.21
C PHE A 318 -23.78 15.33 15.82
N ALA A 319 -22.65 15.02 15.18
CA ALA A 319 -21.33 15.49 15.61
C ALA A 319 -21.23 17.04 15.54
N MET A 320 -21.73 17.65 14.46
CA MET A 320 -21.76 19.11 14.33
C MET A 320 -22.64 19.78 15.44
N LEU A 321 -23.80 19.18 15.76
CA LEU A 321 -24.63 19.69 16.82
C LEU A 321 -23.97 19.53 18.19
N LEU A 322 -23.20 18.51 18.43
CA LEU A 322 -22.42 18.39 19.67
C LEU A 322 -21.41 19.54 19.83
N ALA A 323 -20.73 19.91 18.75
CA ALA A 323 -19.84 21.07 18.76
C ALA A 323 -20.60 22.37 19.03
N VAL A 324 -21.76 22.57 18.38
CA VAL A 324 -22.60 23.74 18.55
C VAL A 324 -23.20 23.86 19.99
N GLU A 325 -23.60 22.74 20.60
CA GLU A 325 -24.02 22.70 22.00
C GLU A 325 -22.91 23.14 22.96
N GLY A 326 -21.64 22.82 22.59
CA GLY A 326 -20.46 23.27 23.35
C GLY A 326 -20.07 24.71 23.11
N GLY A 327 -20.81 25.44 22.27
CA GLY A 327 -20.55 26.86 21.95
C GLY A 327 -19.56 27.07 20.83
N PHE A 328 -19.22 26.03 20.05
CA PHE A 328 -18.27 26.08 18.94
C PHE A 328 -18.98 26.09 17.59
N GLN A 329 -18.26 26.53 16.57
CA GLN A 329 -18.70 26.45 15.19
C GLN A 329 -18.35 25.07 14.60
N ALA A 330 -19.15 24.56 13.66
CA ALA A 330 -18.90 23.35 12.91
C ALA A 330 -18.86 23.66 11.41
N ALA A 331 -17.82 23.17 10.71
CA ALA A 331 -17.64 23.34 9.26
C ALA A 331 -17.78 22.00 8.52
N LEU A 332 -18.57 21.99 7.44
CA LEU A 332 -18.65 20.86 6.51
C LEU A 332 -18.05 21.24 5.17
N MET A 333 -17.00 20.55 4.78
CA MET A 333 -16.30 20.75 3.52
C MET A 333 -16.66 19.67 2.52
N ALA A 334 -17.21 20.09 1.36
CA ALA A 334 -17.54 19.22 0.25
C ALA A 334 -16.58 19.41 -0.94
N PRO A 335 -16.32 18.37 -1.75
CA PRO A 335 -15.35 18.44 -2.83
C PRO A 335 -15.78 19.28 -4.03
N THR A 336 -17.09 19.50 -4.20
CA THR A 336 -17.64 20.31 -5.29
C THR A 336 -18.74 21.25 -4.79
N GLU A 337 -18.98 22.33 -5.51
CA GLU A 337 -20.03 23.31 -5.19
C GLU A 337 -21.43 22.69 -5.17
N ILE A 338 -21.72 21.83 -6.14
CA ILE A 338 -23.01 21.12 -6.20
C ILE A 338 -23.23 20.27 -4.94
N LEU A 339 -22.22 19.56 -4.45
CA LEU A 339 -22.33 18.79 -3.22
C LEU A 339 -22.45 19.70 -2.00
N ALA A 340 -21.72 20.80 -1.95
CA ALA A 340 -21.85 21.79 -0.88
C ALA A 340 -23.27 22.35 -0.80
N GLU A 341 -23.86 22.74 -1.93
CA GLU A 341 -25.24 23.20 -2.03
C GLU A 341 -26.27 22.13 -1.62
N GLN A 342 -26.05 20.87 -2.03
CA GLN A 342 -26.90 19.75 -1.63
C GLN A 342 -26.84 19.52 -0.13
N HIS A 343 -25.64 19.53 0.46
CA HIS A 343 -25.47 19.42 1.92
C HIS A 343 -26.13 20.60 2.63
N ALA A 344 -25.86 21.82 2.20
CA ALA A 344 -26.46 23.03 2.86
C ALA A 344 -27.97 22.97 2.83
N ARG A 345 -28.61 22.62 1.70
CA ARG A 345 -30.07 22.50 1.62
C ARG A 345 -30.62 21.45 2.57
N LYS A 346 -29.99 20.24 2.54
CA LYS A 346 -30.43 19.12 3.40
C LYS A 346 -30.27 19.45 4.90
N LEU A 347 -29.16 20.09 5.25
CA LEU A 347 -28.90 20.51 6.64
C LEU A 347 -29.90 21.60 7.08
N LEU A 348 -30.18 22.59 6.22
CA LEU A 348 -31.16 23.65 6.50
C LEU A 348 -32.55 23.06 6.79
N GLU A 349 -33.00 22.09 5.99
CA GLU A 349 -34.29 21.40 6.20
C GLU A 349 -34.33 20.68 7.55
N MET A 350 -33.26 19.98 7.92
CA MET A 350 -33.19 19.24 9.18
C MET A 350 -33.00 20.12 10.41
N LEU A 351 -32.39 21.28 10.24
CA LEU A 351 -32.07 22.22 11.32
C LEU A 351 -33.11 23.33 11.54
N ALA A 352 -33.99 23.53 10.54
CA ALA A 352 -35.06 24.54 10.64
C ALA A 352 -35.92 24.40 11.91
N PRO A 353 -36.30 23.19 12.37
CA PRO A 353 -37.05 23.03 13.61
C PRO A 353 -36.27 23.47 14.89
N LEU A 354 -34.93 23.52 14.79
CA LEU A 354 -34.06 23.93 15.90
C LEU A 354 -33.72 25.42 15.88
N GLY A 355 -34.15 26.14 14.84
CA GLY A 355 -33.86 27.58 14.69
C GLY A 355 -32.38 27.86 14.37
N LEU A 356 -31.62 26.86 13.85
CA LEU A 356 -30.23 27.01 13.49
C LEU A 356 -30.09 27.37 12.01
N GLU A 357 -29.27 28.38 11.75
CA GLU A 357 -28.92 28.80 10.39
C GLU A 357 -27.70 28.09 9.88
N THR A 358 -27.71 27.79 8.57
CA THR A 358 -26.58 27.24 7.86
C THR A 358 -26.03 28.24 6.86
N VAL A 359 -24.77 28.59 6.97
CA VAL A 359 -24.07 29.46 6.01
C VAL A 359 -23.40 28.65 4.92
N LEU A 360 -23.63 29.02 3.64
CA LEU A 360 -22.97 28.41 2.50
C LEU A 360 -21.87 29.34 1.97
N LEU A 361 -20.66 28.80 1.79
CA LEU A 361 -19.52 29.51 1.17
C LEU A 361 -18.88 28.69 0.06
N THR A 362 -19.12 29.11 -1.19
CA THR A 362 -18.57 28.47 -2.41
C THR A 362 -17.86 29.49 -3.30
N GLY A 363 -17.15 29.00 -4.31
CA GLY A 363 -16.44 29.85 -5.28
C GLY A 363 -17.37 30.62 -6.21
N SER A 364 -18.58 30.09 -6.51
CA SER A 364 -19.59 30.65 -7.39
C SER A 364 -20.38 31.84 -6.82
N LEU A 365 -20.29 32.09 -5.53
CA LEU A 365 -20.96 33.19 -4.89
C LEU A 365 -20.51 34.56 -5.46
N SER A 366 -21.45 35.49 -5.64
CA SER A 366 -21.11 36.88 -5.96
C SER A 366 -20.26 37.51 -4.86
N ALA A 367 -19.57 38.60 -5.19
CA ALA A 367 -18.73 39.30 -4.21
C ALA A 367 -19.50 39.81 -3.00
N ALA A 368 -20.78 40.19 -3.17
CA ALA A 368 -21.66 40.62 -2.08
C ALA A 368 -22.07 39.46 -1.17
N GLU A 369 -22.51 38.33 -1.77
CA GLU A 369 -22.91 37.12 -1.04
C GLU A 369 -21.71 36.53 -0.27
N ARG A 370 -20.55 36.46 -0.92
CA ARG A 370 -19.32 35.99 -0.28
C ARG A 370 -18.95 36.85 0.93
N ARG A 371 -19.04 38.17 0.82
CA ARG A 371 -18.76 39.09 1.94
C ARG A 371 -19.74 38.85 3.10
N SER A 372 -21.04 38.77 2.81
CA SER A 372 -22.06 38.49 3.81
C SER A 372 -21.82 37.12 4.49
N ALA A 373 -21.51 36.09 3.73
CA ALA A 373 -21.20 34.76 4.30
C ALA A 373 -19.95 34.82 5.19
N THR A 374 -18.88 35.51 4.74
CA THR A 374 -17.63 35.64 5.51
C THR A 374 -17.88 36.42 6.82
N GLU A 375 -18.64 37.50 6.75
CA GLU A 375 -19.04 38.29 7.94
C GLU A 375 -19.87 37.42 8.93
N ALA A 376 -20.81 36.62 8.43
CA ALA A 376 -21.59 35.69 9.25
C ALA A 376 -20.72 34.61 9.92
N ILE A 377 -19.72 34.06 9.21
CA ILE A 377 -18.76 33.08 9.77
C ILE A 377 -17.96 33.74 10.91
N GLN A 378 -17.45 34.96 10.70
CA GLN A 378 -16.68 35.70 11.69
C GLN A 378 -17.53 36.10 12.88
N ALA A 379 -18.85 36.32 12.68
CA ALA A 379 -19.83 36.62 13.77
C ALA A 379 -20.25 35.38 14.54
N GLY A 380 -19.78 34.19 14.24
CA GLY A 380 -20.04 32.95 14.98
C GLY A 380 -21.18 32.12 14.44
N ALA A 381 -21.46 32.13 13.13
CA ALA A 381 -22.44 31.24 12.51
C ALA A 381 -22.17 29.77 12.92
N SER A 382 -23.18 29.11 13.49
CA SER A 382 -23.04 27.81 14.14
C SER A 382 -22.61 26.70 13.19
N ILE A 383 -23.19 26.65 11.97
CA ILE A 383 -22.91 25.63 10.98
C ILE A 383 -22.55 26.28 9.64
N VAL A 384 -21.40 25.90 9.09
CA VAL A 384 -20.91 26.44 7.84
C VAL A 384 -20.69 25.29 6.86
N VAL A 385 -21.19 25.41 5.64
CA VAL A 385 -20.98 24.44 4.58
C VAL A 385 -20.24 25.14 3.43
N GLY A 386 -19.26 24.47 2.84
CA GLY A 386 -18.59 25.05 1.68
C GLY A 386 -17.64 24.08 0.98
N THR A 387 -16.85 24.65 0.09
CA THR A 387 -15.79 23.93 -0.63
C THR A 387 -14.41 24.34 -0.07
N HIS A 388 -13.35 24.18 -0.88
CA HIS A 388 -12.02 24.74 -0.57
C HIS A 388 -12.02 26.26 -0.31
N ALA A 389 -13.12 26.97 -0.58
CA ALA A 389 -13.27 28.36 -0.22
C ALA A 389 -13.18 28.61 1.30
N LEU A 390 -13.53 27.61 2.12
CA LEU A 390 -13.42 27.67 3.58
C LEU A 390 -11.97 27.73 4.10
N ILE A 391 -10.99 27.35 3.27
CA ILE A 391 -9.56 27.26 3.64
C ILE A 391 -8.80 28.53 3.24
N GLN A 392 -9.46 29.47 2.57
CA GLN A 392 -8.79 30.70 2.10
C GLN A 392 -8.44 31.63 3.28
N ASP A 393 -7.31 32.30 3.20
CA ASP A 393 -6.80 33.22 4.23
C ASP A 393 -7.80 34.34 4.61
N SER A 394 -8.77 34.61 3.73
CA SER A 394 -9.83 35.59 3.96
C SER A 394 -10.97 35.12 4.85
N VAL A 395 -11.00 33.82 5.20
CA VAL A 395 -12.07 33.24 6.06
C VAL A 395 -11.48 32.94 7.42
N SER A 396 -12.01 33.59 8.42
CA SER A 396 -11.64 33.39 9.81
C SER A 396 -12.87 32.94 10.61
N PHE A 397 -12.77 31.82 11.28
CA PHE A 397 -13.77 31.34 12.22
C PHE A 397 -13.52 31.97 13.60
N GLN A 398 -14.58 32.24 14.35
CA GLN A 398 -14.47 32.77 15.70
C GLN A 398 -13.97 31.66 16.67
N ASP A 399 -14.68 30.54 16.71
CA ASP A 399 -14.36 29.37 17.58
C ASP A 399 -14.72 28.08 16.87
N LEU A 400 -13.88 27.64 15.92
CA LEU A 400 -14.10 26.40 15.17
C LEU A 400 -13.79 25.17 16.03
N GLY A 401 -14.81 24.34 16.31
CA GLY A 401 -14.69 23.15 17.14
C GLY A 401 -14.66 21.83 16.36
N LEU A 402 -15.31 21.79 15.20
CA LEU A 402 -15.37 20.58 14.38
C LEU A 402 -15.24 20.88 12.87
N VAL A 403 -14.42 20.11 12.19
CA VAL A 403 -14.33 20.08 10.73
C VAL A 403 -14.80 18.73 10.22
N VAL A 404 -15.84 18.71 9.40
CA VAL A 404 -16.30 17.53 8.65
C VAL A 404 -15.82 17.64 7.22
N VAL A 405 -15.18 16.60 6.69
CA VAL A 405 -14.69 16.55 5.31
C VAL A 405 -15.39 15.41 4.57
N ASP A 406 -16.14 15.73 3.53
CA ASP A 406 -16.80 14.72 2.68
C ASP A 406 -15.90 14.28 1.52
N GLU A 407 -15.90 12.96 1.19
CA GLU A 407 -15.15 12.37 0.07
C GLU A 407 -13.65 12.72 0.06
N GLN A 408 -12.94 12.32 1.11
CA GLN A 408 -11.53 12.63 1.39
C GLN A 408 -10.56 12.45 0.22
N HIS A 409 -10.77 11.47 -0.66
CA HIS A 409 -9.84 11.14 -1.75
C HIS A 409 -9.66 12.25 -2.79
N ARG A 410 -10.51 13.29 -2.76
CA ARG A 410 -10.44 14.46 -3.64
C ARG A 410 -9.68 15.65 -3.03
N PHE A 411 -9.26 15.56 -1.76
CA PHE A 411 -8.52 16.60 -1.08
C PHE A 411 -7.07 16.23 -0.81
N GLY A 412 -6.13 17.14 -1.11
CA GLY A 412 -4.72 16.98 -0.77
C GLY A 412 -4.45 17.07 0.74
N VAL A 413 -3.34 16.45 1.21
CA VAL A 413 -2.92 16.46 2.63
C VAL A 413 -2.80 17.90 3.18
N ARG A 414 -2.27 18.83 2.39
CA ARG A 414 -2.11 20.24 2.79
C ARG A 414 -3.44 20.97 3.01
N GLN A 415 -4.47 20.63 2.25
CA GLN A 415 -5.78 21.26 2.38
C GLN A 415 -6.51 20.85 3.66
N ARG A 416 -6.26 19.63 4.15
CA ARG A 416 -6.80 19.13 5.43
C ARG A 416 -6.14 19.79 6.62
N MET A 417 -4.84 20.06 6.53
CA MET A 417 -4.07 20.73 7.59
C MET A 417 -4.42 22.21 7.72
N ALA A 418 -4.75 22.89 6.64
CA ALA A 418 -4.97 24.35 6.65
C ALA A 418 -6.12 24.80 7.57
N LEU A 419 -7.24 24.03 7.67
CA LEU A 419 -8.31 24.34 8.64
C LEU A 419 -7.93 23.99 10.08
N SER A 420 -6.91 23.13 10.27
CA SER A 420 -6.46 22.71 11.60
C SER A 420 -5.22 23.47 12.11
N GLU A 421 -4.65 24.37 11.34
CA GLU A 421 -3.42 25.12 11.68
C GLU A 421 -3.70 26.53 12.24
N GLN A 422 -4.94 26.81 12.64
CA GLN A 422 -5.26 28.08 13.29
C GLN A 422 -4.58 28.18 14.69
N GLU A 423 -4.22 29.38 15.09
CA GLU A 423 -3.68 29.63 16.42
C GLU A 423 -4.73 29.30 17.51
N GLY A 424 -4.40 28.40 18.42
CA GLY A 424 -5.29 27.99 19.52
C GLY A 424 -5.55 26.48 19.57
N PRO A 425 -6.56 26.03 20.35
CA PRO A 425 -6.97 24.62 20.38
C PRO A 425 -7.41 24.17 18.98
N ARG A 426 -6.87 23.06 18.53
CA ARG A 426 -7.18 22.56 17.18
C ARG A 426 -8.57 21.93 17.14
N PRO A 427 -9.38 22.22 16.11
CA PRO A 427 -10.68 21.60 15.95
C PRO A 427 -10.60 20.10 15.74
N ASP A 428 -11.62 19.38 16.19
CA ASP A 428 -11.83 17.98 15.88
C ASP A 428 -12.05 17.77 14.38
N THR A 429 -11.70 16.60 13.87
CA THR A 429 -11.83 16.29 12.46
C THR A 429 -12.58 14.98 12.25
N LEU A 430 -13.67 15.04 11.47
CA LEU A 430 -14.43 13.89 11.02
C LEU A 430 -14.37 13.81 9.49
N VAL A 431 -13.74 12.78 9.00
CA VAL A 431 -13.61 12.54 7.54
C VAL A 431 -14.63 11.50 7.12
N MET A 432 -15.39 11.74 6.05
CA MET A 432 -16.35 10.79 5.50
C MET A 432 -15.84 10.18 4.19
N SER A 433 -16.03 8.86 3.99
CA SER A 433 -15.74 8.17 2.73
C SER A 433 -16.81 7.15 2.38
N ALA A 434 -17.20 7.12 1.09
CA ALA A 434 -18.09 6.10 0.54
C ALA A 434 -17.31 4.91 -0.02
N THR A 435 -15.99 5.05 -0.26
CA THR A 435 -15.18 3.94 -0.75
C THR A 435 -14.81 2.99 0.38
N PRO A 436 -15.14 1.69 0.26
CA PRO A 436 -14.71 0.71 1.24
C PRO A 436 -13.19 0.54 1.16
N ILE A 437 -12.48 1.03 2.17
CA ILE A 437 -11.05 0.79 2.34
C ILE A 437 -10.92 -0.33 3.37
N PRO A 438 -10.25 -1.45 3.08
CA PRO A 438 -10.03 -2.49 4.08
C PRO A 438 -9.44 -1.87 5.35
N ARG A 439 -9.96 -2.28 6.52
CA ARG A 439 -9.56 -1.69 7.82
C ARG A 439 -8.04 -1.70 8.02
N SER A 440 -7.38 -2.78 7.65
CA SER A 440 -5.92 -2.90 7.70
C SER A 440 -5.19 -1.89 6.81
N LEU A 441 -5.74 -1.64 5.61
CA LEU A 441 -5.18 -0.63 4.68
C LEU A 441 -5.47 0.79 5.16
N ALA A 442 -6.68 1.04 5.70
CA ALA A 442 -7.02 2.33 6.30
C ALA A 442 -6.09 2.65 7.47
N MET A 443 -5.83 1.69 8.35
CA MET A 443 -4.89 1.84 9.47
C MET A 443 -3.44 2.03 9.00
N ALA A 444 -3.03 1.40 7.89
CA ALA A 444 -1.69 1.55 7.34
C ALA A 444 -1.48 2.91 6.63
N LEU A 445 -2.50 3.40 5.91
CA LEU A 445 -2.42 4.65 5.14
C LEU A 445 -2.76 5.90 5.97
N TYR A 446 -3.66 5.76 6.93
CA TYR A 446 -4.20 6.85 7.75
C TYR A 446 -3.95 6.59 9.23
N GLY A 447 -2.75 6.15 9.55
CA GLY A 447 -2.36 5.68 10.88
C GLY A 447 -2.61 6.65 12.03
N ASP A 448 -2.87 7.92 11.74
CA ASP A 448 -3.22 8.97 12.69
C ASP A 448 -4.75 9.19 12.86
N VAL A 449 -5.59 8.35 12.21
CA VAL A 449 -7.04 8.51 12.16
C VAL A 449 -7.74 7.27 12.71
N ASP A 450 -8.66 7.44 13.67
CA ASP A 450 -9.51 6.36 14.17
C ASP A 450 -10.59 6.02 13.14
N LEU A 451 -10.96 4.75 13.04
CA LEU A 451 -11.90 4.26 12.01
C LEU A 451 -13.23 3.84 12.64
N SER A 452 -14.31 4.43 12.15
CA SER A 452 -15.70 3.98 12.38
C SER A 452 -16.35 3.52 11.09
N VAL A 453 -17.05 2.40 11.12
CA VAL A 453 -17.67 1.78 9.94
C VAL A 453 -19.20 1.72 10.12
N LEU A 454 -19.93 2.20 9.11
CA LEU A 454 -21.37 2.00 8.97
C LEU A 454 -21.59 0.86 8.00
N ASP A 455 -21.74 -0.34 8.51
CA ASP A 455 -21.92 -1.60 7.75
C ASP A 455 -23.39 -2.00 7.59
N GLU A 456 -24.31 -1.21 8.15
CA GLU A 456 -25.74 -1.38 8.02
C GLU A 456 -26.35 -0.36 7.05
N LEU A 457 -27.36 -0.81 6.29
CA LEU A 457 -28.19 0.08 5.48
C LEU A 457 -29.44 0.49 6.24
N PRO A 458 -29.84 1.77 6.17
CA PRO A 458 -31.07 2.25 6.79
C PRO A 458 -32.29 1.43 6.36
N PRO A 459 -33.29 1.25 7.25
CA PRO A 459 -34.53 0.57 6.93
C PRO A 459 -35.24 1.18 5.71
N GLY A 460 -35.82 0.31 4.85
CA GLY A 460 -36.55 0.72 3.66
C GLY A 460 -35.72 0.82 2.37
N ARG A 461 -34.41 0.65 2.41
CA ARG A 461 -33.57 0.59 1.22
C ARG A 461 -33.66 -0.79 0.56
N LEU A 462 -34.16 -0.82 -0.66
CA LEU A 462 -34.20 -2.05 -1.46
C LEU A 462 -32.82 -2.41 -2.01
N PRO A 463 -32.44 -3.71 -2.03
CA PRO A 463 -31.18 -4.13 -2.61
C PRO A 463 -31.15 -3.83 -4.12
N VAL A 464 -30.01 -3.32 -4.61
CA VAL A 464 -29.80 -3.05 -6.03
C VAL A 464 -29.67 -4.38 -6.78
N LYS A 465 -30.50 -4.58 -7.81
CA LYS A 465 -30.41 -5.73 -8.71
C LYS A 465 -29.46 -5.40 -9.86
N THR A 466 -28.33 -6.09 -9.92
CA THR A 466 -27.36 -5.93 -11.00
C THR A 466 -27.51 -7.06 -12.01
N ALA A 467 -27.63 -6.75 -13.30
CA ALA A 467 -27.70 -7.74 -14.37
C ALA A 467 -26.72 -7.39 -15.50
N LEU A 468 -25.85 -8.36 -15.82
CA LEU A 468 -24.97 -8.24 -16.98
C LEU A 468 -25.77 -8.50 -18.26
N ARG A 469 -25.63 -7.61 -19.27
CA ARG A 469 -26.16 -7.79 -20.62
C ARG A 469 -25.05 -7.60 -21.63
N MET A 470 -25.03 -8.46 -22.65
CA MET A 470 -24.10 -8.34 -23.76
C MET A 470 -24.55 -7.21 -24.73
N PRO A 471 -23.64 -6.65 -25.56
CA PRO A 471 -23.92 -5.53 -26.44
C PRO A 471 -25.07 -5.77 -27.42
N ASP A 472 -25.33 -7.02 -27.83
CA ASP A 472 -26.43 -7.45 -28.68
C ASP A 472 -27.84 -7.32 -28.05
N ARG A 473 -27.89 -7.16 -26.71
CA ARG A 473 -29.13 -6.98 -25.94
C ARG A 473 -29.40 -5.53 -25.55
N ARG A 474 -28.73 -4.57 -26.19
CA ARG A 474 -28.79 -3.14 -25.82
C ARG A 474 -30.20 -2.56 -25.96
N ASP A 475 -30.91 -2.91 -27.01
CA ASP A 475 -32.31 -2.44 -27.26
C ASP A 475 -33.25 -2.93 -26.16
N GLY A 476 -33.06 -4.15 -25.65
CA GLY A 476 -33.81 -4.66 -24.51
C GLY A 476 -33.55 -3.92 -23.22
N VAL A 477 -32.34 -3.39 -23.03
CA VAL A 477 -31.99 -2.53 -21.86
C VAL A 477 -32.72 -1.20 -21.96
N TYR A 478 -32.76 -0.57 -23.13
CA TYR A 478 -33.49 0.69 -23.32
C TYR A 478 -35.00 0.51 -23.14
N SER A 479 -35.58 -0.56 -23.69
CA SER A 479 -37.00 -0.86 -23.49
C SER A 479 -37.34 -1.10 -22.01
N PHE A 480 -36.45 -1.72 -21.27
CA PHE A 480 -36.61 -1.89 -19.80
C PHE A 480 -36.58 -0.53 -19.09
N ILE A 481 -35.63 0.35 -19.46
CA ILE A 481 -35.52 1.69 -18.86
C ILE A 481 -36.78 2.50 -19.13
N ASP A 482 -37.29 2.47 -20.39
CA ASP A 482 -38.50 3.18 -20.77
C ASP A 482 -39.73 2.68 -20.00
N ALA A 483 -39.84 1.36 -19.79
CA ALA A 483 -40.90 0.78 -18.98
C ALA A 483 -40.84 1.22 -17.52
N GLN A 484 -39.62 1.25 -16.94
CA GLN A 484 -39.43 1.70 -15.54
C GLN A 484 -39.73 3.20 -15.39
N LEU A 485 -39.38 4.03 -16.38
CA LEU A 485 -39.70 5.47 -16.35
C LEU A 485 -41.20 5.73 -16.50
N ALA A 486 -41.96 4.83 -17.16
CA ALA A 486 -43.40 4.92 -17.28
C ALA A 486 -44.17 4.48 -16.03
N GLU A 487 -43.53 3.64 -15.18
CA GLU A 487 -44.11 3.19 -13.91
C GLU A 487 -43.86 4.18 -12.76
N GLY A 488 -42.96 5.17 -12.90
CA GLY A 488 -42.61 6.21 -11.92
C GLY A 488 -41.27 5.92 -11.27
#